data_45ca71f729b95899fff9db39a2c3799b
#
_entry.id   45ca71f729b95899fff9db39a2c3799b
#
_cell.length_a   1.000
_cell.length_b   1.000
_cell.length_c   1.000
_cell.angle_alpha   90.00
_cell.angle_beta   90.00
_cell.angle_gamma   90.00
#
_symmetry.space_group_name_H-M   'P 1'
#
loop_
_entity.id
_entity.type
_entity.pdbx_description
1 polymer ?
#
loop_
_entity_poly.entity_id
_entity_poly.type
_entity_poly.pdbx_seq_one_letter_code
_entity_poly.pdbx_strand_id
1 'polypeptide(L)'
;MAWVESRSSHFTARHDDRDGQDAVEVLELLEESREELSALLEPPQDEVAAVIHSSFAGLALSQPIVPVVSAIASPASRRYLAGWPSQSEIHLLAPRVLASRASSVPGSLEMLLLAPAALYAQLACGRLNPVLPPPLRPRSALAAARNAWIAAGCGQWLSGQTPHARPAIARRLKEGPRPSFPPSASDALLLGGSVFDLLAGEQGPQAAVKLATGPPADDPRKTLARAFPGRSLTDTEGVWRAHLARLAGS
;
A
#
# COMPACT_ATOMS: atom_id res chain seq x y z
N MET A 1 21.43 -19.84 7.24
CA MET A 1 21.21 -18.48 6.71
C MET A 1 21.74 -17.51 7.75
N ALA A 2 22.71 -16.71 7.39
CA ALA A 2 23.22 -15.66 8.26
C ALA A 2 22.47 -14.36 7.89
N TRP A 3 21.85 -13.72 8.88
CA TRP A 3 21.28 -12.39 8.73
C TRP A 3 22.40 -11.37 8.79
N VAL A 4 22.39 -10.44 7.86
CA VAL A 4 23.34 -9.33 7.74
C VAL A 4 22.58 -8.03 7.85
N GLU A 5 23.21 -6.98 8.37
CA GLU A 5 22.67 -5.63 8.42
C GLU A 5 23.42 -4.72 7.48
N SER A 6 22.66 -3.99 6.64
CA SER A 6 23.12 -2.85 5.84
C SER A 6 22.43 -1.59 6.34
N ARG A 7 23.08 -0.43 6.23
CA ARG A 7 22.55 0.83 6.78
C ARG A 7 22.65 1.96 5.78
N SER A 8 21.68 2.85 5.81
CA SER A 8 21.70 4.16 5.20
C SER A 8 21.60 5.26 6.27
N SER A 9 21.27 6.49 5.90
CA SER A 9 21.17 7.60 6.84
C SER A 9 20.04 7.46 7.85
N HIS A 10 18.88 6.88 7.43
CA HIS A 10 17.67 6.80 8.25
C HIS A 10 17.09 5.39 8.36
N PHE A 11 17.68 4.41 7.68
CA PHE A 11 17.14 3.05 7.64
C PHE A 11 18.21 2.01 7.89
N THR A 12 17.78 0.89 8.51
CA THR A 12 18.56 -0.35 8.60
C THR A 12 17.86 -1.43 7.80
N ALA A 13 18.58 -2.14 6.92
CA ALA A 13 18.08 -3.32 6.22
C ALA A 13 18.64 -4.59 6.86
N ARG A 14 17.76 -5.52 7.25
CA ARG A 14 18.12 -6.89 7.67
C ARG A 14 17.79 -7.86 6.55
N HIS A 15 18.76 -8.61 6.08
CA HIS A 15 18.62 -9.46 4.90
C HIS A 15 19.52 -10.70 4.97
N ASP A 16 19.29 -11.70 4.11
CA ASP A 16 20.24 -12.79 3.86
C ASP A 16 21.47 -12.21 3.15
N ASP A 17 22.66 -12.74 3.42
CA ASP A 17 23.92 -12.30 2.79
C ASP A 17 23.83 -12.27 1.25
N ARG A 18 23.04 -13.16 0.65
CA ARG A 18 22.82 -13.22 -0.80
C ARG A 18 21.94 -12.09 -1.36
N ASP A 19 21.25 -11.37 -0.49
CA ASP A 19 20.34 -10.29 -0.85
C ASP A 19 20.99 -8.90 -0.67
N GLY A 20 22.31 -8.82 -0.58
CA GLY A 20 23.04 -7.57 -0.35
C GLY A 20 22.76 -6.49 -1.40
N GLN A 21 22.71 -6.85 -2.69
CA GLN A 21 22.36 -5.90 -3.75
C GLN A 21 20.90 -5.43 -3.62
N ASP A 22 19.96 -6.34 -3.37
CA ASP A 22 18.56 -6.02 -3.12
C ASP A 22 18.41 -5.05 -1.92
N ALA A 23 19.25 -5.22 -0.88
CA ALA A 23 19.22 -4.36 0.31
C ALA A 23 19.69 -2.93 -0.01
N VAL A 24 20.70 -2.75 -0.85
CA VAL A 24 21.15 -1.43 -1.32
C VAL A 24 20.03 -0.73 -2.07
N GLU A 25 19.41 -1.40 -3.04
CA GLU A 25 18.31 -0.85 -3.85
C GLU A 25 17.10 -0.46 -2.97
N VAL A 26 16.77 -1.27 -1.96
CA VAL A 26 15.69 -0.97 -1.00
C VAL A 26 16.03 0.26 -0.17
N LEU A 27 17.26 0.36 0.35
CA LEU A 27 17.68 1.50 1.19
C LEU A 27 17.69 2.81 0.40
N GLU A 28 18.20 2.80 -0.83
CA GLU A 28 18.18 3.97 -1.72
C GLU A 28 16.75 4.45 -1.99
N LEU A 29 15.85 3.54 -2.36
CA LEU A 29 14.44 3.86 -2.59
C LEU A 29 13.74 4.38 -1.32
N LEU A 30 14.08 3.86 -0.14
CA LEU A 30 13.49 4.32 1.12
C LEU A 30 13.96 5.73 1.50
N GLU A 31 15.24 6.08 1.26
CA GLU A 31 15.74 7.44 1.48
C GLU A 31 15.06 8.44 0.55
N GLU A 32 14.96 8.13 -0.75
CA GLU A 32 14.24 8.93 -1.73
C GLU A 32 12.78 9.13 -1.32
N SER A 33 12.11 8.03 -0.97
CA SER A 33 10.71 8.08 -0.51
C SER A 33 10.51 8.89 0.76
N ARG A 34 11.48 8.87 1.69
CA ARG A 34 11.47 9.69 2.89
C ARG A 34 11.53 11.18 2.56
N GLU A 35 12.41 11.55 1.64
CA GLU A 35 12.56 12.93 1.17
C GLU A 35 11.27 13.43 0.52
N GLU A 36 10.72 12.67 -0.43
CA GLU A 36 9.45 13.00 -1.08
C GLU A 36 8.29 13.12 -0.09
N LEU A 37 8.19 12.18 0.85
CA LEU A 37 7.14 12.16 1.85
C LEU A 37 7.19 13.38 2.78
N SER A 38 8.40 13.89 3.06
CA SER A 38 8.63 15.04 3.94
C SER A 38 7.95 16.32 3.46
N ALA A 39 7.67 16.42 2.17
CA ALA A 39 6.92 17.53 1.59
C ALA A 39 5.41 17.51 1.92
N LEU A 40 4.88 16.36 2.34
CA LEU A 40 3.46 16.15 2.56
C LEU A 40 3.10 15.88 4.02
N LEU A 41 3.94 15.17 4.75
CA LEU A 41 3.75 14.83 6.16
C LEU A 41 5.11 14.69 6.87
N GLU A 42 5.12 14.86 8.18
CA GLU A 42 6.32 14.65 8.99
C GLU A 42 6.70 13.15 8.98
N PRO A 43 7.88 12.79 8.44
CA PRO A 43 8.32 11.41 8.41
C PRO A 43 8.68 10.91 9.81
N PRO A 44 8.67 9.59 10.06
CA PRO A 44 9.15 9.00 11.29
C PRO A 44 10.54 9.50 11.67
N GLN A 45 10.70 9.95 12.93
CA GLN A 45 11.99 10.44 13.45
C GLN A 45 12.88 9.27 13.89
N ASP A 46 12.28 8.15 14.32
CA ASP A 46 13.03 6.97 14.73
C ASP A 46 13.48 6.19 13.49
N GLU A 47 14.60 5.48 13.64
CA GLU A 47 15.09 4.55 12.63
C GLU A 47 14.04 3.49 12.30
N VAL A 48 13.83 3.25 11.02
CA VAL A 48 12.92 2.23 10.52
C VAL A 48 13.73 1.08 9.95
N ALA A 49 13.45 -0.15 10.41
CA ALA A 49 14.09 -1.34 9.89
C ALA A 49 13.32 -1.93 8.70
N ALA A 50 14.03 -2.23 7.62
CA ALA A 50 13.54 -3.02 6.49
C ALA A 50 14.01 -4.47 6.62
N VAL A 51 13.09 -5.42 6.82
CA VAL A 51 13.40 -6.85 6.89
C VAL A 51 13.09 -7.48 5.53
N ILE A 52 14.15 -7.85 4.80
CA ILE A 52 14.07 -8.32 3.42
C ILE A 52 14.06 -9.85 3.40
N HIS A 53 13.01 -10.42 2.84
CA HIS A 53 12.82 -11.86 2.78
C HIS A 53 13.11 -12.41 1.38
N SER A 54 13.96 -13.42 1.31
CA SER A 54 14.30 -14.12 0.06
C SER A 54 13.15 -14.98 -0.49
N SER A 55 12.05 -15.14 0.26
CA SER A 55 10.90 -15.94 -0.18
C SER A 55 9.60 -15.52 0.52
N PHE A 56 8.46 -15.82 -0.14
CA PHE A 56 7.14 -15.62 0.45
C PHE A 56 6.93 -16.45 1.74
N ALA A 57 7.51 -17.65 1.81
CA ALA A 57 7.43 -18.48 3.01
C ALA A 57 8.13 -17.81 4.21
N GLY A 58 9.32 -17.23 4.00
CA GLY A 58 10.04 -16.48 5.01
C GLY A 58 9.25 -15.27 5.50
N LEU A 59 8.67 -14.50 4.58
CA LEU A 59 7.79 -13.38 4.90
C LEU A 59 6.56 -13.84 5.69
N ALA A 60 5.91 -14.92 5.29
CA ALA A 60 4.71 -15.46 5.94
C ALA A 60 4.99 -15.98 7.36
N LEU A 61 6.16 -16.55 7.60
CA LEU A 61 6.60 -16.98 8.93
C LEU A 61 6.87 -15.80 9.85
N SER A 62 7.48 -14.73 9.32
CA SER A 62 7.77 -13.52 10.11
C SER A 62 6.51 -12.67 10.34
N GLN A 63 5.57 -12.69 9.39
CA GLN A 63 4.34 -11.90 9.40
C GLN A 63 3.11 -12.80 9.17
N PRO A 64 2.56 -13.42 10.22
CA PRO A 64 1.43 -14.36 10.11
C PRO A 64 0.15 -13.78 9.51
N ILE A 65 0.03 -12.44 9.44
CA ILE A 65 -1.08 -11.77 8.77
C ILE A 65 -1.01 -11.88 7.23
N VAL A 66 0.19 -12.02 6.67
CA VAL A 66 0.40 -12.06 5.21
C VAL A 66 -0.33 -13.20 4.53
N PRO A 67 -0.30 -14.46 5.02
CA PRO A 67 -1.13 -15.54 4.48
C PRO A 67 -2.63 -15.23 4.52
N VAL A 68 -3.11 -14.60 5.58
CA VAL A 68 -4.52 -14.23 5.74
C VAL A 68 -4.92 -13.19 4.69
N VAL A 69 -4.13 -12.13 4.54
CA VAL A 69 -4.36 -11.11 3.51
C VAL A 69 -4.27 -11.71 2.11
N SER A 70 -3.31 -12.61 1.88
CA SER A 70 -3.17 -13.33 0.61
C SER A 70 -4.40 -14.18 0.27
N ALA A 71 -5.02 -14.82 1.26
CA ALA A 71 -6.23 -15.62 1.06
C ALA A 71 -7.47 -14.76 0.76
N ILE A 72 -7.56 -13.57 1.35
CA ILE A 72 -8.68 -12.64 1.15
C ILE A 72 -8.55 -11.87 -0.18
N ALA A 73 -7.32 -11.54 -0.58
CA ALA A 73 -7.07 -10.74 -1.77
C ALA A 73 -7.51 -11.46 -3.05
N SER A 74 -8.15 -10.71 -3.95
CA SER A 74 -8.48 -11.20 -5.29
C SER A 74 -7.21 -11.62 -6.04
N PRO A 75 -7.29 -12.53 -7.02
CA PRO A 75 -6.12 -12.95 -7.79
C PRO A 75 -5.33 -11.78 -8.40
N ALA A 76 -6.05 -10.74 -8.86
CA ALA A 76 -5.44 -9.52 -9.39
C ALA A 76 -4.69 -8.72 -8.32
N SER A 77 -5.30 -8.53 -7.13
CA SER A 77 -4.70 -7.80 -6.00
C SER A 77 -3.57 -8.58 -5.31
N ARG A 78 -3.74 -9.90 -5.15
CA ARG A 78 -2.78 -10.77 -4.45
C ARG A 78 -1.37 -10.67 -5.00
N ARG A 79 -1.23 -10.44 -6.29
CA ARG A 79 0.06 -10.28 -6.95
C ARG A 79 0.89 -9.16 -6.33
N TYR A 80 0.24 -8.08 -5.92
CA TYR A 80 0.86 -6.87 -5.36
C TYR A 80 1.06 -6.91 -3.84
N LEU A 81 0.75 -8.05 -3.19
CA LEU A 81 1.11 -8.26 -1.79
C LEU A 81 2.62 -8.54 -1.69
N ALA A 82 3.39 -7.48 -1.52
CA ALA A 82 4.85 -7.51 -1.52
C ALA A 82 5.46 -7.59 -0.13
N GLY A 83 4.69 -7.25 0.91
CA GLY A 83 5.19 -7.16 2.27
C GLY A 83 4.12 -6.71 3.25
N TRP A 84 4.56 -6.36 4.47
CA TRP A 84 3.70 -5.91 5.54
C TRP A 84 4.42 -4.91 6.46
N PRO A 85 3.85 -3.73 6.74
CA PRO A 85 4.41 -2.81 7.71
C PRO A 85 4.00 -3.22 9.13
N SER A 86 4.88 -3.03 10.09
CA SER A 86 4.63 -3.13 11.52
C SER A 86 4.94 -1.77 12.20
N GLN A 87 4.94 -1.70 13.53
CA GLN A 87 5.10 -0.41 14.23
C GLN A 87 6.43 0.31 13.96
N SER A 88 7.51 -0.44 13.78
CA SER A 88 8.88 0.09 13.59
C SER A 88 9.63 -0.57 12.45
N GLU A 89 9.02 -1.54 11.78
CA GLU A 89 9.66 -2.34 10.75
C GLU A 89 8.75 -2.47 9.53
N ILE A 90 9.36 -2.58 8.36
CA ILE A 90 8.69 -3.03 7.14
C ILE A 90 9.27 -4.38 6.74
N HIS A 91 8.41 -5.38 6.61
CA HIS A 91 8.79 -6.70 6.11
C HIS A 91 8.41 -6.79 4.65
N LEU A 92 9.36 -7.10 3.79
CA LEU A 92 9.14 -7.14 2.34
C LEU A 92 9.88 -8.29 1.67
N LEU A 93 9.40 -8.67 0.51
CA LEU A 93 10.13 -9.58 -0.37
C LEU A 93 11.29 -8.85 -1.05
N ALA A 94 12.41 -9.53 -1.24
CA ALA A 94 13.55 -9.02 -1.98
C ALA A 94 13.14 -8.54 -3.40
N PRO A 95 13.67 -7.42 -3.91
CA PRO A 95 13.37 -6.90 -5.26
C PRO A 95 13.42 -7.95 -6.37
N ARG A 96 14.43 -8.83 -6.36
CA ARG A 96 14.52 -9.94 -7.33
C ARG A 96 13.35 -10.94 -7.23
N VAL A 97 12.82 -11.16 -6.01
CA VAL A 97 11.64 -12.03 -5.81
C VAL A 97 10.39 -11.31 -6.28
N LEU A 98 10.27 -10.01 -6.02
CA LEU A 98 9.19 -9.17 -6.52
C LEU A 98 9.18 -9.13 -8.04
N ALA A 99 10.33 -8.92 -8.67
CA ALA A 99 10.47 -8.93 -10.12
C ALA A 99 10.00 -10.25 -10.76
N SER A 100 10.30 -11.38 -10.12
CA SER A 100 9.83 -12.70 -10.59
C SER A 100 8.31 -12.88 -10.53
N ARG A 101 7.60 -12.06 -9.74
CA ARG A 101 6.13 -12.06 -9.61
C ARG A 101 5.44 -11.13 -10.61
N ALA A 102 6.19 -10.30 -11.31
CA ALA A 102 5.64 -9.41 -12.33
C ALA A 102 4.90 -10.22 -13.40
N SER A 103 3.82 -9.66 -13.91
CA SER A 103 3.08 -10.23 -15.04
C SER A 103 3.44 -9.49 -16.32
N SER A 104 2.96 -10.01 -17.44
CA SER A 104 3.05 -9.33 -18.74
C SER A 104 2.18 -8.06 -18.83
N VAL A 105 1.41 -7.74 -17.78
CA VAL A 105 0.63 -6.50 -17.72
C VAL A 105 1.59 -5.34 -17.53
N PRO A 106 1.60 -4.33 -18.40
CA PRO A 106 2.44 -3.14 -18.24
C PRO A 106 2.25 -2.49 -16.86
N GLY A 107 3.32 -1.93 -16.28
CA GLY A 107 3.30 -1.35 -14.94
C GLY A 107 3.34 -2.35 -13.79
N SER A 108 3.23 -3.67 -14.08
CA SER A 108 3.23 -4.70 -13.03
C SER A 108 4.56 -4.82 -12.30
N LEU A 109 5.66 -4.64 -13.00
CA LEU A 109 7.01 -4.66 -12.42
C LEU A 109 7.24 -3.40 -11.58
N GLU A 110 6.92 -2.25 -12.11
CA GLU A 110 7.07 -0.95 -11.48
C GLU A 110 6.28 -0.90 -10.16
N MET A 111 5.03 -1.35 -10.16
CA MET A 111 4.23 -1.46 -8.92
C MET A 111 4.91 -2.33 -7.86
N LEU A 112 5.53 -3.43 -8.26
CA LEU A 112 6.20 -4.33 -7.33
C LEU A 112 7.51 -3.74 -6.80
N LEU A 113 8.30 -3.09 -7.65
CA LEU A 113 9.56 -2.47 -7.25
C LEU A 113 9.34 -1.24 -6.35
N LEU A 114 8.21 -0.52 -6.48
CA LEU A 114 7.81 0.56 -5.57
C LEU A 114 7.22 0.07 -4.24
N ALA A 115 7.14 -1.24 -4.00
CA ALA A 115 6.57 -1.77 -2.78
C ALA A 115 7.28 -1.33 -1.48
N PRO A 116 8.62 -1.21 -1.40
CA PRO A 116 9.29 -0.68 -0.21
C PRO A 116 8.79 0.73 0.14
N ALA A 117 8.70 1.62 -0.84
CA ALA A 117 8.18 2.98 -0.70
C ALA A 117 6.72 2.98 -0.22
N ALA A 118 5.87 2.12 -0.79
CA ALA A 118 4.48 1.98 -0.39
C ALA A 118 4.32 1.49 1.05
N LEU A 119 5.12 0.53 1.49
CA LEU A 119 5.12 0.02 2.86
C LEU A 119 5.63 1.06 3.85
N TYR A 120 6.64 1.83 3.47
CA TYR A 120 7.14 2.94 4.29
C TYR A 120 6.09 4.03 4.45
N ALA A 121 5.43 4.43 3.38
CA ALA A 121 4.32 5.40 3.43
C ALA A 121 3.17 4.89 4.32
N GLN A 122 2.82 3.60 4.25
CA GLN A 122 1.84 2.99 5.16
C GLN A 122 2.30 3.06 6.62
N LEU A 123 3.58 2.79 6.91
CA LEU A 123 4.13 2.88 8.26
C LEU A 123 4.07 4.33 8.76
N ALA A 124 4.50 5.30 7.95
CA ALA A 124 4.48 6.72 8.31
C ALA A 124 3.07 7.21 8.61
N CYS A 125 2.10 6.92 7.74
CA CYS A 125 0.69 7.20 8.00
C CYS A 125 0.15 6.46 9.22
N GLY A 126 0.57 5.21 9.41
CA GLY A 126 0.13 4.34 10.51
C GLY A 126 0.51 4.84 11.89
N ARG A 127 1.58 5.59 12.01
CA ARG A 127 1.95 6.25 13.29
C ARG A 127 0.93 7.31 13.72
N LEU A 128 0.22 7.88 12.76
CA LEU A 128 -0.82 8.89 13.00
C LEU A 128 -2.23 8.29 12.97
N ASN A 129 -2.39 7.12 12.38
CA ASN A 129 -3.67 6.44 12.22
C ASN A 129 -3.65 5.05 12.88
N PRO A 130 -4.42 4.83 13.97
CA PRO A 130 -4.33 3.60 14.77
C PRO A 130 -4.82 2.33 14.03
N VAL A 131 -5.42 2.47 12.85
CA VAL A 131 -5.79 1.32 11.99
C VAL A 131 -4.65 0.91 11.06
N LEU A 132 -3.57 1.67 11.02
CA LEU A 132 -2.40 1.47 10.16
C LEU A 132 -1.11 1.51 11.02
N PRO A 133 -0.36 0.43 11.11
CA PRO A 133 -0.61 -0.93 10.60
C PRO A 133 -1.69 -1.64 11.41
N PRO A 134 -2.40 -2.61 10.83
CA PRO A 134 -3.46 -3.31 11.54
C PRO A 134 -2.89 -4.13 12.71
N PRO A 135 -3.44 -3.97 13.93
CA PRO A 135 -3.07 -4.81 15.06
C PRO A 135 -3.64 -6.22 14.90
N LEU A 136 -2.90 -7.21 15.40
CA LEU A 136 -3.30 -8.63 15.31
C LEU A 136 -4.48 -9.03 16.23
N ARG A 137 -5.08 -8.08 16.95
CA ARG A 137 -6.24 -8.36 17.81
C ARG A 137 -7.51 -8.50 16.98
N PRO A 138 -8.43 -9.45 17.27
CA PRO A 138 -9.60 -9.72 16.44
C PRO A 138 -10.49 -8.50 16.12
N ARG A 139 -10.75 -7.64 17.12
CA ARG A 139 -11.57 -6.42 16.90
C ARG A 139 -10.88 -5.42 15.97
N SER A 140 -9.60 -5.25 16.13
CA SER A 140 -8.79 -4.36 15.31
C SER A 140 -8.47 -4.97 13.95
N ALA A 141 -8.38 -6.31 13.83
CA ALA A 141 -8.27 -6.99 12.54
C ALA A 141 -9.51 -6.76 11.66
N LEU A 142 -10.72 -6.78 12.27
CA LEU A 142 -11.94 -6.47 11.53
C LEU A 142 -12.00 -5.00 11.09
N ALA A 143 -11.60 -4.08 11.95
CA ALA A 143 -11.51 -2.65 11.61
C ALA A 143 -10.47 -2.43 10.50
N ALA A 144 -9.31 -3.09 10.58
CA ALA A 144 -8.28 -3.06 9.56
C ALA A 144 -8.77 -3.62 8.22
N ALA A 145 -9.49 -4.74 8.22
CA ALA A 145 -10.06 -5.31 7.00
C ALA A 145 -11.09 -4.38 6.35
N ARG A 146 -11.93 -3.72 7.15
CA ARG A 146 -12.90 -2.72 6.65
C ARG A 146 -12.23 -1.49 6.05
N ASN A 147 -11.08 -1.10 6.58
CA ASN A 147 -10.31 0.07 6.16
C ASN A 147 -9.05 -0.29 5.36
N ALA A 148 -8.94 -1.54 4.86
CA ALA A 148 -7.80 -1.99 4.08
C ALA A 148 -7.53 -1.11 2.85
N TRP A 149 -8.57 -0.51 2.26
CA TRP A 149 -8.46 0.43 1.16
C TRP A 149 -7.74 1.74 1.55
N ILE A 150 -7.82 2.16 2.82
CA ILE A 150 -7.05 3.32 3.32
C ILE A 150 -5.59 2.91 3.44
N ALA A 151 -5.31 1.78 4.11
CA ALA A 151 -3.96 1.29 4.33
C ALA A 151 -3.20 1.08 3.02
N ALA A 152 -3.77 0.27 2.12
CA ALA A 152 -3.17 0.01 0.83
C ALA A 152 -3.16 1.26 -0.06
N GLY A 153 -4.25 2.04 -0.04
CA GLY A 153 -4.42 3.18 -0.91
C GLY A 153 -3.46 4.34 -0.61
N CYS A 154 -3.22 4.65 0.66
CA CYS A 154 -2.24 5.68 1.02
C CYS A 154 -0.83 5.28 0.57
N GLY A 155 -0.44 4.02 0.77
CA GLY A 155 0.84 3.51 0.28
C GLY A 155 0.98 3.59 -1.23
N GLN A 156 -0.03 3.14 -1.97
CA GLN A 156 -0.03 3.19 -3.44
C GLN A 156 0.04 4.62 -3.99
N TRP A 157 -0.68 5.54 -3.38
CA TRP A 157 -0.72 6.92 -3.85
C TRP A 157 0.57 7.66 -3.50
N LEU A 158 1.03 7.59 -2.25
CA LEU A 158 2.22 8.29 -1.78
C LEU A 158 3.53 7.75 -2.39
N SER A 159 3.57 6.48 -2.78
CA SER A 159 4.74 5.87 -3.45
C SER A 159 4.74 6.02 -4.97
N GLY A 160 3.74 6.65 -5.57
CA GLY A 160 3.62 6.72 -7.02
C GLY A 160 3.20 5.42 -7.71
N GLN A 161 2.76 4.38 -6.98
CA GLN A 161 2.29 3.12 -7.59
C GLN A 161 1.01 3.29 -8.41
N THR A 162 0.13 4.25 -8.07
CA THR A 162 -1.20 4.40 -8.68
C THR A 162 -1.17 4.56 -10.21
N PRO A 163 -0.28 5.38 -10.82
CA PRO A 163 -0.17 5.46 -12.28
C PRO A 163 0.19 4.13 -12.94
N HIS A 164 1.04 3.33 -12.31
CA HIS A 164 1.47 2.03 -12.84
C HIS A 164 0.39 0.95 -12.71
N ALA A 165 -0.61 1.16 -11.84
CA ALA A 165 -1.73 0.24 -11.65
C ALA A 165 -2.74 0.24 -12.81
N ARG A 166 -2.73 1.25 -13.70
CA ARG A 166 -3.74 1.47 -14.75
C ARG A 166 -4.07 0.23 -15.58
N PRO A 167 -3.11 -0.49 -16.20
CA PRO A 167 -3.42 -1.67 -17.00
C PRO A 167 -3.99 -2.82 -16.16
N ALA A 168 -3.53 -2.98 -14.91
CA ALA A 168 -4.06 -3.98 -14.00
C ALA A 168 -5.50 -3.64 -13.55
N ILE A 169 -5.80 -2.35 -13.35
CA ILE A 169 -7.16 -1.85 -13.12
C ILE A 169 -8.05 -2.17 -14.32
N ALA A 170 -7.60 -1.85 -15.54
CA ALA A 170 -8.34 -2.13 -16.77
C ALA A 170 -8.69 -3.62 -16.88
N ARG A 171 -7.73 -4.50 -16.59
CA ARG A 171 -7.94 -5.94 -16.55
C ARG A 171 -8.94 -6.34 -15.47
N ARG A 172 -8.80 -5.81 -14.24
CA ARG A 172 -9.70 -6.11 -13.12
C ARG A 172 -11.13 -5.69 -13.39
N LEU A 173 -11.36 -4.58 -14.11
CA LEU A 173 -12.70 -4.11 -14.47
C LEU A 173 -13.36 -4.98 -15.54
N LYS A 174 -12.57 -5.65 -16.39
CA LYS A 174 -13.06 -6.60 -17.42
C LYS A 174 -13.30 -7.99 -16.85
N GLU A 175 -12.50 -8.39 -15.86
CA GLU A 175 -12.50 -9.74 -15.28
C GLU A 175 -13.14 -9.71 -13.88
N GLY A 176 -14.25 -10.42 -13.70
CA GLY A 176 -14.90 -10.60 -12.40
C GLY A 176 -15.99 -9.58 -12.08
N PRO A 177 -16.55 -9.63 -10.86
CA PRO A 177 -17.68 -8.81 -10.47
C PRO A 177 -17.28 -7.34 -10.31
N ARG A 178 -18.27 -6.46 -10.41
CA ARG A 178 -18.09 -5.02 -10.21
C ARG A 178 -17.46 -4.72 -8.85
N PRO A 179 -16.35 -3.96 -8.78
CA PRO A 179 -15.72 -3.61 -7.50
C PRO A 179 -16.67 -2.84 -6.59
N SER A 180 -16.59 -3.08 -5.27
CA SER A 180 -17.33 -2.29 -4.28
C SER A 180 -16.74 -0.89 -4.11
N PHE A 181 -17.53 0.03 -3.57
CA PHE A 181 -17.06 1.36 -3.15
C PHE A 181 -17.39 1.61 -1.66
N PRO A 182 -16.38 1.89 -0.82
CA PRO A 182 -14.94 1.86 -1.12
C PRO A 182 -14.46 0.45 -1.53
N PRO A 183 -13.25 0.33 -2.11
CA PRO A 183 -12.69 -0.97 -2.44
C PRO A 183 -12.67 -1.90 -1.23
N SER A 184 -13.16 -3.13 -1.40
CA SER A 184 -13.11 -4.15 -0.36
C SER A 184 -11.67 -4.58 -0.07
N ALA A 185 -11.46 -5.29 1.04
CA ALA A 185 -10.15 -5.86 1.37
C ALA A 185 -9.58 -6.74 0.25
N SER A 186 -10.45 -7.39 -0.55
CA SER A 186 -10.00 -8.20 -1.69
C SER A 186 -9.40 -7.40 -2.83
N ASP A 187 -9.82 -6.16 -3.03
CA ASP A 187 -9.35 -5.28 -4.11
C ASP A 187 -8.48 -4.11 -3.62
N ALA A 188 -8.27 -3.98 -2.31
CA ALA A 188 -7.57 -2.84 -1.69
C ALA A 188 -6.16 -2.64 -2.25
N LEU A 189 -5.40 -3.74 -2.42
CA LEU A 189 -4.02 -3.72 -2.94
C LEU A 189 -3.91 -3.33 -4.43
N LEU A 190 -5.02 -3.17 -5.12
CA LEU A 190 -5.02 -2.72 -6.53
C LEU A 190 -5.80 -1.43 -6.72
N LEU A 191 -6.94 -1.28 -6.02
CA LEU A 191 -7.86 -0.18 -6.25
C LEU A 191 -7.82 0.90 -5.15
N GLY A 192 -7.15 0.65 -4.02
CA GLY A 192 -7.10 1.61 -2.91
C GLY A 192 -6.55 2.96 -3.34
N GLY A 193 -5.44 2.98 -4.05
CA GLY A 193 -4.77 4.18 -4.54
C GLY A 193 -5.65 5.07 -5.42
N SER A 194 -6.58 4.48 -6.17
CA SER A 194 -7.49 5.24 -7.03
C SER A 194 -8.46 6.16 -6.27
N VAL A 195 -8.78 5.84 -5.01
CA VAL A 195 -9.61 6.70 -4.15
C VAL A 195 -8.81 7.92 -3.71
N PHE A 196 -7.55 7.71 -3.36
CA PHE A 196 -6.61 8.78 -2.98
C PHE A 196 -6.27 9.69 -4.16
N ASP A 197 -6.05 9.10 -5.34
CA ASP A 197 -5.77 9.82 -6.58
C ASP A 197 -6.96 10.71 -6.97
N LEU A 198 -8.19 10.18 -6.87
CA LEU A 198 -9.40 10.99 -7.07
C LEU A 198 -9.48 12.14 -6.06
N LEU A 199 -9.28 11.85 -4.77
CA LEU A 199 -9.39 12.85 -3.70
C LEU A 199 -8.33 13.95 -3.87
N ALA A 200 -7.09 13.56 -4.15
CA ALA A 200 -6.00 14.50 -4.38
C ALA A 200 -6.23 15.36 -5.64
N GLY A 201 -6.76 14.77 -6.70
CA GLY A 201 -7.10 15.50 -7.91
C GLY A 201 -8.24 16.52 -7.75
N GLU A 202 -9.21 16.23 -6.86
CA GLU A 202 -10.35 17.14 -6.62
C GLU A 202 -10.10 18.21 -5.54
N GLN A 203 -9.36 17.86 -4.47
CA GLN A 203 -9.25 18.68 -3.26
C GLN A 203 -7.79 18.96 -2.85
N GLY A 204 -6.85 18.50 -3.66
CA GLY A 204 -5.41 18.66 -3.40
C GLY A 204 -4.81 17.55 -2.51
N PRO A 205 -3.47 17.44 -2.51
CA PRO A 205 -2.75 16.35 -1.84
C PRO A 205 -2.98 16.32 -0.31
N GLN A 206 -3.18 17.46 0.32
CA GLN A 206 -3.42 17.54 1.76
C GLN A 206 -4.73 16.87 2.19
N ALA A 207 -5.75 16.86 1.34
CA ALA A 207 -7.00 16.13 1.62
C ALA A 207 -6.77 14.61 1.64
N ALA A 208 -5.94 14.10 0.73
CA ALA A 208 -5.54 12.70 0.72
C ALA A 208 -4.68 12.33 1.94
N VAL A 209 -3.71 13.17 2.32
CA VAL A 209 -2.93 12.99 3.55
C VAL A 209 -3.83 12.97 4.78
N LYS A 210 -4.79 13.89 4.88
CA LYS A 210 -5.77 13.92 5.99
C LYS A 210 -6.60 12.65 6.06
N LEU A 211 -6.99 12.07 4.92
CA LEU A 211 -7.68 10.79 4.87
C LEU A 211 -6.78 9.64 5.37
N ALA A 212 -5.51 9.63 4.98
CA ALA A 212 -4.54 8.60 5.38
C ALA A 212 -4.24 8.62 6.89
N THR A 213 -4.04 9.82 7.44
CA THR A 213 -3.57 10.02 8.82
C THR A 213 -4.69 10.19 9.84
N GLY A 214 -5.89 10.54 9.39
CA GLY A 214 -7.04 10.75 10.26
C GLY A 214 -7.68 9.44 10.73
N PRO A 215 -8.34 9.44 11.92
CA PRO A 215 -9.05 8.27 12.40
C PRO A 215 -10.26 7.98 11.48
N PRO A 216 -10.36 6.76 10.94
CA PRO A 216 -11.53 6.37 10.15
C PRO A 216 -12.76 6.28 11.04
N ALA A 217 -13.93 6.47 10.45
CA ALA A 217 -15.20 6.15 11.12
C ALA A 217 -15.40 4.64 11.21
N ASP A 218 -16.27 4.19 12.11
CA ASP A 218 -16.64 2.77 12.24
C ASP A 218 -17.18 2.18 10.93
N ASP A 219 -17.88 3.01 10.14
CA ASP A 219 -18.35 2.68 8.81
C ASP A 219 -17.46 3.35 7.75
N PRO A 220 -16.83 2.57 6.84
CA PRO A 220 -16.04 3.10 5.75
C PRO A 220 -16.76 4.12 4.86
N ARG A 221 -18.08 3.98 4.73
CA ARG A 221 -18.91 4.94 3.97
C ARG A 221 -18.96 6.31 4.63
N LYS A 222 -19.00 6.35 5.98
CA LYS A 222 -18.93 7.61 6.73
C LYS A 222 -17.55 8.26 6.61
N THR A 223 -16.49 7.46 6.54
CA THR A 223 -15.13 7.97 6.28
C THR A 223 -15.07 8.66 4.91
N LEU A 224 -15.62 8.02 3.88
CA LEU A 224 -15.71 8.62 2.53
C LEU A 224 -16.59 9.88 2.51
N ALA A 225 -17.73 9.87 3.18
CA ALA A 225 -18.60 11.06 3.24
C ALA A 225 -17.88 12.28 3.87
N ARG A 226 -16.99 12.04 4.84
CA ARG A 226 -16.14 13.10 5.42
C ARG A 226 -15.04 13.56 4.46
N ALA A 227 -14.47 12.62 3.69
CA ALA A 227 -13.42 12.92 2.73
C ALA A 227 -13.94 13.68 1.51
N PHE A 228 -15.20 13.45 1.09
CA PHE A 228 -15.85 14.10 -0.05
C PHE A 228 -17.08 14.92 0.40
N PRO A 229 -16.88 16.04 1.12
CA PRO A 229 -17.97 16.85 1.63
C PRO A 229 -18.79 17.47 0.49
N GLY A 230 -20.10 17.68 0.76
CA GLY A 230 -21.01 18.30 -0.23
C GLY A 230 -21.51 17.38 -1.34
N ARG A 231 -21.16 16.09 -1.30
CA ARG A 231 -21.59 15.11 -2.29
C ARG A 231 -22.23 13.89 -1.61
N SER A 232 -23.27 13.33 -2.20
CA SER A 232 -23.81 12.07 -1.75
C SER A 232 -22.83 10.91 -2.00
N LEU A 233 -22.94 9.82 -1.21
CA LEU A 233 -22.09 8.63 -1.43
C LEU A 233 -22.34 8.00 -2.79
N THR A 234 -23.57 8.04 -3.29
CA THR A 234 -23.92 7.53 -4.62
C THR A 234 -23.24 8.33 -5.72
N ASP A 235 -23.24 9.66 -5.59
CA ASP A 235 -22.54 10.52 -6.57
C ASP A 235 -21.03 10.34 -6.49
N THR A 236 -20.47 10.21 -5.27
CA THR A 236 -19.04 9.94 -5.06
C THR A 236 -18.65 8.62 -5.70
N GLU A 237 -19.47 7.57 -5.52
CA GLU A 237 -19.25 6.29 -6.19
C GLU A 237 -19.28 6.43 -7.71
N GLY A 238 -20.25 7.18 -8.25
CA GLY A 238 -20.36 7.46 -9.68
C GLY A 238 -19.11 8.13 -10.25
N VAL A 239 -18.62 9.16 -9.56
CA VAL A 239 -17.38 9.87 -9.93
C VAL A 239 -16.16 8.97 -9.83
N TRP A 240 -16.03 8.19 -8.77
CA TRP A 240 -14.93 7.23 -8.65
C TRP A 240 -14.95 6.18 -9.77
N ARG A 241 -16.11 5.68 -10.16
CA ARG A 241 -16.22 4.72 -11.27
C ARG A 241 -15.83 5.35 -12.60
N ALA A 242 -16.22 6.60 -12.83
CA ALA A 242 -15.78 7.36 -14.01
C ALA A 242 -14.25 7.57 -13.98
N HIS A 243 -13.68 7.83 -12.79
CA HIS A 243 -12.24 7.94 -12.60
C HIS A 243 -11.51 6.64 -12.91
N LEU A 244 -12.00 5.49 -12.39
CA LEU A 244 -11.46 4.18 -12.74
C LEU A 244 -11.51 3.89 -14.24
N ALA A 245 -12.62 4.26 -14.91
CA ALA A 245 -12.74 4.09 -16.34
C ALA A 245 -11.72 4.94 -17.12
N ARG A 246 -11.46 6.16 -16.67
CA ARG A 246 -10.39 7.02 -17.25
C ARG A 246 -9.00 6.40 -17.03
N LEU A 247 -8.70 5.95 -15.81
CA LEU A 247 -7.43 5.27 -15.51
C LEU A 247 -7.24 4.02 -16.39
N ALA A 248 -8.32 3.28 -16.64
CA ALA A 248 -8.28 2.06 -17.44
C ALA A 248 -8.19 2.30 -18.96
N GLY A 249 -8.58 3.48 -19.44
CA GLY A 249 -8.63 3.83 -20.86
C GLY A 249 -7.45 4.67 -21.34
N SER A 250 -6.56 5.09 -20.44
CA SER A 250 -5.38 5.94 -20.74
C SER A 250 -4.12 5.12 -20.99
#